data_482d6e4413a212899700e11062494e53
#
_entry.id   482d6e4413a212899700e11062494e53
#
_cell.length_a   1.000
_cell.length_b   1.000
_cell.length_c   1.000
_cell.angle_alpha   90.00
_cell.angle_beta   90.00
_cell.angle_gamma   90.00
#
_symmetry.space_group_name_H-M   'P 1'
#
loop_
_entity.id
_entity.type
_entity.pdbx_description
1 polymer ?
#
loop_
_entity_poly.entity_id
_entity_poly.type
_entity_poly.pdbx_seq_one_letter_code
_entity_poly.pdbx_strand_id
1 'polypeptide(L)'
;MALYQYSWTILFAPLLSFVVIIFGTRMWDLASRHRTAVSPAGAAHGHEDGHDHDGHGDGHAAHGLDDDDDPKVARLSMGARVSAYLGIIIMLASCIYSWVLLLDSTGVLHISGSPLSYSGTDVFSYNWGSAGFLAPYVISFHVDHLAIAMLVVVTTISLLVQFYSQGYMENSAGFARFFSYLSLFTFSMLLIVFAANFLVIFVGWEMVGLSSYLLIGFWINKREKPVEDRPQPAMAAMQAFIVNRIGDVGFVIGIMILFWKTNTFDFATLGGSSSQGVHAAFAGNTTLLTIAMILVFCGAIGKSAQVPLQIWLPNAMEGPTPVSALIHAATMVAAGVYMVARTFPLFLASGATAFEVVAWIGTITALYAALVALTQTDFKRVLAYSTVSQLGYMFVGLGIAGAGDPSLGAGPGMFHLFTHAFFKALLF
;
A
#
# COMPACT_ATOMS: atom_id res chain seq x y z
N MET A 1 -12.87 22.63 -14.50
CA MET A 1 -12.58 22.73 -13.03
C MET A 1 -13.40 21.75 -12.20
N ALA A 2 -14.72 21.62 -12.39
CA ALA A 2 -15.55 20.68 -11.60
C ALA A 2 -15.05 19.23 -11.60
N LEU A 3 -14.53 18.72 -12.73
CA LEU A 3 -14.01 17.36 -12.86
C LEU A 3 -12.89 17.07 -11.82
N TYR A 4 -11.93 17.97 -11.65
CA TYR A 4 -10.84 17.77 -10.69
C TYR A 4 -11.31 17.94 -9.25
N GLN A 5 -12.26 18.83 -8.98
CA GLN A 5 -12.78 19.06 -7.63
C GLN A 5 -13.43 17.83 -6.99
N TYR A 6 -14.02 16.92 -7.77
CA TYR A 6 -14.62 15.69 -7.27
C TYR A 6 -13.66 14.50 -7.24
N SER A 7 -12.40 14.66 -7.62
CA SER A 7 -11.41 13.56 -7.63
C SER A 7 -11.17 12.92 -6.25
N TRP A 8 -11.46 13.63 -5.15
CA TRP A 8 -11.43 13.06 -3.80
C TRP A 8 -12.36 11.85 -3.63
N THR A 9 -13.37 11.69 -4.49
CA THR A 9 -14.24 10.52 -4.47
C THR A 9 -13.47 9.24 -4.82
N ILE A 10 -12.43 9.31 -5.66
CA ILE A 10 -11.53 8.19 -5.96
C ILE A 10 -10.84 7.71 -4.68
N LEU A 11 -10.43 8.66 -3.82
CA LEU A 11 -9.79 8.35 -2.54
C LEU A 11 -10.73 7.64 -1.58
N PHE A 12 -11.93 8.19 -1.35
CA PHE A 12 -12.84 7.67 -0.32
C PHE A 12 -13.67 6.46 -0.77
N ALA A 13 -13.76 6.18 -2.06
CA ALA A 13 -14.50 5.04 -2.58
C ALA A 13 -13.99 3.68 -2.06
N PRO A 14 -12.67 3.37 -2.06
CA PRO A 14 -12.17 2.15 -1.44
C PRO A 14 -12.35 2.10 0.08
N LEU A 15 -12.29 3.25 0.77
CA LEU A 15 -12.58 3.31 2.20
C LEU A 15 -14.05 2.96 2.48
N LEU A 16 -14.97 3.48 1.68
CA LEU A 16 -16.38 3.12 1.76
C LEU A 16 -16.58 1.62 1.55
N SER A 17 -15.92 1.04 0.54
CA SER A 17 -15.92 -0.41 0.31
C SER A 17 -15.45 -1.19 1.55
N PHE A 18 -14.33 -0.80 2.14
CA PHE A 18 -13.80 -1.41 3.36
C PHE A 18 -14.82 -1.38 4.50
N VAL A 19 -15.41 -0.22 4.79
CA VAL A 19 -16.39 -0.05 5.87
C VAL A 19 -17.65 -0.90 5.63
N VAL A 20 -18.20 -0.86 4.40
CA VAL A 20 -19.41 -1.63 4.05
C VAL A 20 -19.15 -3.13 4.10
N ILE A 21 -17.99 -3.60 3.69
CA ILE A 21 -17.64 -5.03 3.76
C ILE A 21 -17.49 -5.48 5.21
N ILE A 22 -16.79 -4.74 6.07
CA ILE A 22 -16.57 -5.15 7.46
C ILE A 22 -17.86 -5.08 8.28
N PHE A 23 -18.58 -3.97 8.21
CA PHE A 23 -19.74 -3.74 9.06
C PHE A 23 -21.06 -4.23 8.44
N GLY A 24 -21.16 -4.27 7.12
CA GLY A 24 -22.34 -4.74 6.41
C GLY A 24 -22.32 -6.23 6.12
N THR A 25 -21.56 -6.65 5.12
CA THR A 25 -21.63 -8.03 4.60
C THR A 25 -21.12 -9.08 5.60
N ARG A 26 -20.04 -8.75 6.34
CA ARG A 26 -19.48 -9.67 7.33
C ARG A 26 -20.40 -9.81 8.56
N MET A 27 -20.97 -8.72 9.05
CA MET A 27 -21.96 -8.77 10.15
C MET A 27 -23.22 -9.51 9.74
N TRP A 28 -23.66 -9.35 8.48
CA TRP A 28 -24.76 -10.12 7.92
C TRP A 28 -24.47 -11.62 7.91
N ASP A 29 -23.30 -12.04 7.47
CA ASP A 29 -22.91 -13.46 7.46
C ASP A 29 -22.84 -14.05 8.86
N LEU A 30 -22.30 -13.31 9.85
CA LEU A 30 -22.27 -13.73 11.22
C LEU A 30 -23.69 -13.87 11.81
N ALA A 31 -24.56 -12.91 11.54
CA ALA A 31 -25.95 -12.93 11.99
C ALA A 31 -26.76 -14.06 11.33
N SER A 32 -26.52 -14.37 10.05
CA SER A 32 -27.19 -15.46 9.34
C SER A 32 -26.77 -16.82 9.88
N ARG A 33 -25.50 -17.05 10.20
CA ARG A 33 -24.99 -18.27 10.84
C ARG A 33 -25.61 -18.48 12.21
N HIS A 34 -25.78 -17.42 12.99
CA HIS A 34 -26.45 -17.51 14.31
C HIS A 34 -27.93 -17.89 14.18
N ARG A 35 -28.64 -17.41 13.15
CA ARG A 35 -30.03 -17.78 12.90
C ARG A 35 -30.21 -19.23 12.48
N THR A 36 -29.29 -19.77 11.68
CA THR A 36 -29.31 -21.19 11.27
C THR A 36 -28.93 -22.14 12.43
N ALA A 37 -28.08 -21.69 13.36
CA ALA A 37 -27.70 -22.47 14.55
C ALA A 37 -28.80 -22.51 15.64
N VAL A 38 -29.71 -21.54 15.66
CA VAL A 38 -30.79 -21.40 16.66
C VAL A 38 -32.14 -21.96 16.15
N SER A 39 -32.22 -22.47 14.90
CA SER A 39 -33.42 -23.14 14.45
C SER A 39 -33.55 -24.47 15.17
N PRO A 40 -34.59 -24.72 15.97
CA PRO A 40 -34.73 -26.00 16.66
C PRO A 40 -34.89 -27.09 15.62
N ALA A 41 -33.97 -28.06 15.66
CA ALA A 41 -34.12 -29.29 14.89
C ALA A 41 -35.46 -29.92 15.28
N GLY A 42 -36.34 -30.06 14.31
CA GLY A 42 -37.65 -30.63 14.49
C GLY A 42 -37.55 -32.00 15.19
N ALA A 43 -38.43 -32.20 16.12
CA ALA A 43 -38.66 -33.47 16.80
C ALA A 43 -38.75 -34.60 15.78
N ALA A 44 -37.73 -35.41 15.69
CA ALA A 44 -37.81 -36.70 15.01
C ALA A 44 -38.21 -37.75 16.01
N HIS A 45 -39.35 -38.35 15.77
CA HIS A 45 -39.91 -39.48 16.45
C HIS A 45 -38.93 -40.64 16.57
N GLY A 46 -38.97 -41.29 17.75
CA GLY A 46 -38.23 -42.50 18.04
C GLY A 46 -38.68 -43.69 17.22
N HIS A 47 -37.80 -44.59 16.97
CA HIS A 47 -38.01 -46.03 16.90
C HIS A 47 -36.87 -46.70 17.67
N GLU A 48 -37.27 -47.41 18.72
CA GLU A 48 -36.51 -48.42 19.41
C GLU A 48 -36.33 -49.59 18.45
N ASP A 49 -35.14 -50.13 18.37
CA ASP A 49 -34.92 -51.57 18.28
C ASP A 49 -33.51 -51.86 18.80
N GLY A 50 -33.47 -52.72 19.83
CA GLY A 50 -32.26 -53.10 20.51
C GLY A 50 -31.50 -54.20 19.75
N HIS A 51 -30.22 -54.25 19.95
CA HIS A 51 -29.42 -55.50 20.01
C HIS A 51 -28.11 -55.26 20.79
N ASP A 52 -27.98 -56.03 21.85
CA ASP A 52 -26.77 -56.17 22.65
C ASP A 52 -25.61 -56.75 21.83
N HIS A 53 -24.41 -56.24 22.03
CA HIS A 53 -23.16 -57.00 22.00
C HIS A 53 -22.06 -56.34 22.81
N ASP A 54 -21.63 -57.09 23.84
CA ASP A 54 -20.46 -56.83 24.68
C ASP A 54 -19.15 -56.79 23.91
N GLY A 55 -18.26 -55.89 24.28
CA GLY A 55 -16.89 -55.84 23.81
C GLY A 55 -16.01 -54.87 24.59
N HIS A 56 -15.27 -55.38 25.55
CA HIS A 56 -14.23 -54.66 26.30
C HIS A 56 -13.15 -54.10 25.39
N GLY A 57 -12.71 -52.87 25.64
CA GLY A 57 -11.52 -52.30 25.03
C GLY A 57 -11.14 -50.99 25.67
N ASP A 58 -10.09 -51.05 26.49
CA ASP A 58 -9.43 -49.88 27.11
C ASP A 58 -9.03 -48.86 26.05
N GLY A 59 -9.43 -47.62 26.23
CA GLY A 59 -9.09 -46.58 25.30
C GLY A 59 -8.79 -45.26 25.98
N HIS A 60 -7.62 -44.79 25.80
CA HIS A 60 -7.16 -43.46 26.17
C HIS A 60 -8.02 -42.40 25.47
N ALA A 61 -8.63 -41.51 26.25
CA ALA A 61 -9.25 -40.30 25.78
C ALA A 61 -8.17 -39.36 25.22
N ALA A 62 -7.90 -39.49 23.93
CA ALA A 62 -7.23 -38.42 23.20
C ALA A 62 -8.30 -37.35 22.89
N HIS A 63 -8.15 -36.18 23.44
CA HIS A 63 -8.86 -34.99 22.97
C HIS A 63 -8.56 -34.83 21.48
N GLY A 64 -9.47 -35.22 20.64
CA GLY A 64 -9.52 -34.88 19.25
C GLY A 64 -9.68 -33.38 19.16
N LEU A 65 -8.59 -32.69 18.82
CA LEU A 65 -8.67 -31.38 18.22
C LEU A 65 -9.28 -31.63 16.85
N ASP A 66 -10.47 -31.10 16.66
CA ASP A 66 -11.24 -31.18 15.43
C ASP A 66 -10.36 -30.81 14.24
N ASP A 67 -10.05 -31.78 13.39
CA ASP A 67 -9.52 -31.61 12.04
C ASP A 67 -10.60 -30.98 11.16
N ASP A 68 -10.85 -29.69 11.35
CA ASP A 68 -11.71 -28.90 10.47
C ASP A 68 -11.01 -28.56 9.12
N ASP A 69 -9.99 -29.30 8.73
CA ASP A 69 -9.25 -29.16 7.47
C ASP A 69 -9.63 -30.17 6.38
N ASP A 70 -10.83 -30.76 6.45
CA ASP A 70 -11.38 -31.44 5.28
C ASP A 70 -11.84 -30.39 4.27
N PRO A 71 -11.30 -30.34 3.04
CA PRO A 71 -11.67 -29.33 2.03
C PRO A 71 -13.01 -29.69 1.39
N LYS A 72 -14.05 -29.83 2.19
CA LYS A 72 -15.42 -29.69 1.68
C LYS A 72 -15.50 -28.25 1.17
N VAL A 73 -15.50 -28.09 -0.15
CA VAL A 73 -15.71 -26.86 -0.88
C VAL A 73 -16.74 -26.01 -0.13
N ALA A 74 -16.26 -25.12 0.75
CA ALA A 74 -17.12 -24.27 1.52
C ALA A 74 -17.77 -23.30 0.52
N ARG A 75 -19.03 -23.55 0.17
CA ARG A 75 -19.76 -22.67 -0.72
C ARG A 75 -19.70 -21.27 -0.11
N LEU A 76 -19.12 -20.33 -0.87
CA LEU A 76 -19.06 -18.94 -0.48
C LEU A 76 -20.44 -18.46 -0.07
N SER A 77 -20.55 -17.85 1.11
CA SER A 77 -21.79 -17.22 1.55
C SER A 77 -22.21 -16.11 0.58
N MET A 78 -23.49 -15.83 0.50
CA MET A 78 -23.99 -14.77 -0.38
C MET A 78 -23.36 -13.40 -0.01
N GLY A 79 -23.16 -13.15 1.30
CA GLY A 79 -22.50 -11.93 1.78
C GLY A 79 -21.03 -11.85 1.35
N ALA A 80 -20.31 -12.97 1.31
CA ALA A 80 -18.93 -13.01 0.84
C ALA A 80 -18.84 -12.68 -0.66
N ARG A 81 -19.75 -13.21 -1.49
CA ARG A 81 -19.81 -12.86 -2.92
C ARG A 81 -20.15 -11.38 -3.13
N VAL A 82 -21.14 -10.88 -2.41
CA VAL A 82 -21.53 -9.46 -2.46
C VAL A 82 -20.35 -8.55 -2.10
N SER A 83 -19.54 -8.93 -1.11
CA SER A 83 -18.36 -8.14 -0.72
C SER A 83 -17.34 -8.01 -1.85
N ALA A 84 -17.07 -9.08 -2.59
CA ALA A 84 -16.16 -9.05 -3.73
C ALA A 84 -16.70 -8.17 -4.87
N TYR A 85 -17.94 -8.38 -5.26
CA TYR A 85 -18.56 -7.57 -6.34
C TYR A 85 -18.62 -6.08 -5.97
N LEU A 86 -18.95 -5.76 -4.72
CA LEU A 86 -18.96 -4.37 -4.24
C LEU A 86 -17.56 -3.74 -4.38
N GLY A 87 -16.52 -4.44 -3.92
CA GLY A 87 -15.13 -3.96 -4.05
C GLY A 87 -14.75 -3.70 -5.50
N ILE A 88 -15.04 -4.65 -6.39
CA ILE A 88 -14.72 -4.57 -7.81
C ILE A 88 -15.47 -3.44 -8.51
N ILE A 89 -16.78 -3.28 -8.26
CA ILE A 89 -17.58 -2.22 -8.88
C ILE A 89 -17.07 -0.84 -8.45
N ILE A 90 -16.76 -0.66 -7.18
CA ILE A 90 -16.21 0.59 -6.65
C ILE A 90 -14.84 0.88 -7.26
N MET A 91 -13.96 -0.14 -7.36
CA MET A 91 -12.66 0.03 -7.98
C MET A 91 -12.75 0.29 -9.49
N LEU A 92 -13.70 -0.32 -10.18
CA LEU A 92 -13.96 -0.05 -11.58
C LEU A 92 -14.37 1.41 -11.82
N ALA A 93 -15.29 1.92 -11.01
CA ALA A 93 -15.69 3.33 -11.07
C ALA A 93 -14.50 4.28 -10.81
N SER A 94 -13.68 3.98 -9.78
CA SER A 94 -12.47 4.75 -9.47
C SER A 94 -11.44 4.70 -10.61
N CYS A 95 -11.27 3.53 -11.23
CA CYS A 95 -10.35 3.34 -12.35
C CYS A 95 -10.81 4.14 -13.58
N ILE A 96 -12.08 4.02 -13.97
CA ILE A 96 -12.63 4.80 -15.09
C ILE A 96 -12.44 6.30 -14.84
N TYR A 97 -12.74 6.76 -13.64
CA TYR A 97 -12.58 8.17 -13.31
C TYR A 97 -11.11 8.62 -13.37
N SER A 98 -10.16 7.82 -12.90
CA SER A 98 -8.73 8.12 -13.00
C SER A 98 -8.25 8.22 -14.45
N TRP A 99 -8.73 7.32 -15.34
CA TRP A 99 -8.44 7.40 -16.77
C TRP A 99 -9.06 8.64 -17.43
N VAL A 100 -10.28 9.02 -17.05
CA VAL A 100 -10.91 10.24 -17.53
C VAL A 100 -10.08 11.48 -17.12
N LEU A 101 -9.59 11.53 -15.87
CA LEU A 101 -8.71 12.59 -15.41
C LEU A 101 -7.40 12.66 -16.21
N LEU A 102 -6.80 11.49 -16.53
CA LEU A 102 -5.60 11.44 -17.35
C LEU A 102 -5.84 11.98 -18.76
N LEU A 103 -6.91 11.52 -19.43
CA LEU A 103 -7.22 11.94 -20.79
C LEU A 103 -7.59 13.44 -20.88
N ASP A 104 -8.23 13.97 -19.85
CA ASP A 104 -8.53 15.42 -19.76
C ASP A 104 -7.25 16.22 -19.48
N SER A 105 -6.38 15.76 -18.59
CA SER A 105 -5.13 16.45 -18.27
C SER A 105 -4.12 16.47 -19.42
N THR A 106 -4.15 15.44 -20.28
CA THR A 106 -3.31 15.36 -21.50
C THR A 106 -3.91 16.08 -22.70
N GLY A 107 -5.11 16.64 -22.58
CA GLY A 107 -5.82 17.36 -23.66
C GLY A 107 -6.43 16.45 -24.73
N VAL A 108 -6.50 15.13 -24.52
CA VAL A 108 -7.21 14.20 -25.41
C VAL A 108 -8.73 14.36 -25.27
N LEU A 109 -9.21 14.57 -24.04
CA LEU A 109 -10.59 14.95 -23.74
C LEU A 109 -10.60 16.39 -23.21
N HIS A 110 -11.65 17.15 -23.53
CA HIS A 110 -11.83 18.52 -23.09
C HIS A 110 -13.11 18.68 -22.26
N ILE A 111 -13.22 17.88 -21.17
CA ILE A 111 -14.41 17.89 -20.32
C ILE A 111 -14.38 19.08 -19.36
N SER A 112 -13.22 19.44 -18.83
CA SER A 112 -13.05 20.53 -17.87
C SER A 112 -13.05 21.93 -18.50
N GLY A 113 -13.01 22.02 -19.84
CA GLY A 113 -12.96 23.27 -20.60
C GLY A 113 -11.61 23.99 -20.56
N SER A 114 -10.71 23.65 -19.64
CA SER A 114 -9.33 24.12 -19.57
C SER A 114 -8.44 22.98 -19.06
N PRO A 115 -7.24 22.79 -19.65
CA PRO A 115 -6.30 21.78 -19.17
C PRO A 115 -5.88 22.08 -17.72
N LEU A 116 -5.50 21.01 -17.01
CA LEU A 116 -4.98 21.14 -15.65
C LEU A 116 -3.73 22.02 -15.66
N SER A 117 -3.66 22.97 -14.74
CA SER A 117 -2.44 23.76 -14.54
C SER A 117 -1.27 22.85 -14.15
N TYR A 118 -0.05 23.22 -14.56
CA TYR A 118 1.16 22.50 -14.15
C TYR A 118 1.31 22.45 -12.62
N SER A 119 0.88 23.50 -11.92
CA SER A 119 0.87 23.56 -10.45
C SER A 119 -0.22 22.68 -9.81
N GLY A 120 -1.11 22.05 -10.59
CA GLY A 120 -2.22 21.27 -10.06
C GLY A 120 -3.34 22.11 -9.46
N THR A 121 -4.22 21.46 -8.71
CA THR A 121 -5.34 22.10 -8.00
C THR A 121 -5.57 21.44 -6.63
N ASP A 122 -5.91 22.23 -5.64
CA ASP A 122 -6.36 21.72 -4.34
C ASP A 122 -7.82 21.28 -4.44
N VAL A 123 -8.06 20.06 -4.03
CA VAL A 123 -9.36 19.39 -4.15
C VAL A 123 -10.15 19.48 -2.85
N PHE A 124 -9.45 19.43 -1.74
CA PHE A 124 -10.03 19.44 -0.41
C PHE A 124 -9.04 20.06 0.58
N SER A 125 -9.53 20.90 1.49
CA SER A 125 -8.75 21.46 2.58
C SER A 125 -9.61 21.57 3.82
N TYR A 126 -9.13 21.00 4.92
CA TYR A 126 -9.80 21.03 6.22
C TYR A 126 -8.79 21.39 7.32
N ASN A 127 -9.05 22.45 8.05
CA ASN A 127 -8.25 22.85 9.20
C ASN A 127 -8.64 22.04 10.43
N TRP A 128 -7.79 21.13 10.86
CA TRP A 128 -8.06 20.26 12.00
C TRP A 128 -7.80 20.94 13.35
N GLY A 129 -6.90 21.89 13.43
CA GLY A 129 -6.61 22.61 14.66
C GLY A 129 -6.06 23.99 14.42
N SER A 130 -6.74 25.00 14.95
CA SER A 130 -6.32 26.40 14.91
C SER A 130 -6.00 26.97 16.30
N ALA A 131 -5.75 26.11 17.32
CA ALA A 131 -5.58 26.55 18.69
C ALA A 131 -4.11 26.79 19.04
N GLY A 132 -3.70 28.03 19.05
CA GLY A 132 -2.54 28.56 19.76
C GLY A 132 -1.17 28.10 19.22
N PHE A 133 -0.41 27.40 20.02
CA PHE A 133 0.99 27.00 19.81
C PHE A 133 1.20 26.03 18.63
N LEU A 134 0.16 25.34 18.20
CA LEU A 134 0.18 24.44 17.07
C LEU A 134 -0.20 25.22 15.80
N ALA A 135 0.70 25.33 14.83
CA ALA A 135 0.37 25.79 13.49
C ALA A 135 -0.86 25.04 12.96
N PRO A 136 -1.69 25.65 12.11
CA PRO A 136 -2.90 25.00 11.64
C PRO A 136 -2.56 23.69 10.97
N TYR A 137 -2.93 22.56 11.61
CA TYR A 137 -2.84 21.25 10.98
C TYR A 137 -3.92 21.18 9.91
N VAL A 138 -3.50 21.21 8.67
CA VAL A 138 -4.40 21.18 7.52
C VAL A 138 -4.37 19.78 6.92
N ILE A 139 -5.53 19.14 6.83
CA ILE A 139 -5.70 17.96 5.98
C ILE A 139 -6.06 18.49 4.60
N SER A 140 -5.13 18.40 3.64
CA SER A 140 -5.32 18.90 2.29
C SER A 140 -4.97 17.84 1.25
N PHE A 141 -5.76 17.80 0.18
CA PHE A 141 -5.56 16.92 -0.96
C PHE A 141 -5.29 17.76 -2.21
N HIS A 142 -4.28 17.35 -2.95
CA HIS A 142 -3.81 18.04 -4.13
C HIS A 142 -3.75 17.08 -5.32
N VAL A 143 -4.15 17.56 -6.50
CA VAL A 143 -4.12 16.81 -7.75
C VAL A 143 -3.32 17.56 -8.79
N ASP A 144 -2.25 16.97 -9.24
CA ASP A 144 -1.40 17.40 -10.34
C ASP A 144 -1.12 16.23 -11.31
N HIS A 145 -0.35 16.46 -12.34
CA HIS A 145 -0.04 15.45 -13.34
C HIS A 145 0.66 14.21 -12.75
N LEU A 146 1.54 14.42 -11.72
CA LEU A 146 2.22 13.34 -11.02
C LEU A 146 1.22 12.46 -10.25
N ALA A 147 0.29 13.11 -9.53
CA ALA A 147 -0.77 12.40 -8.81
C ALA A 147 -1.67 11.63 -9.79
N ILE A 148 -2.12 12.25 -10.90
CA ILE A 148 -2.99 11.60 -11.90
C ILE A 148 -2.31 10.35 -12.49
N ALA A 149 -1.04 10.43 -12.85
CA ALA A 149 -0.29 9.27 -13.34
C ALA A 149 -0.30 8.12 -12.32
N MET A 150 -0.05 8.43 -11.04
CA MET A 150 -0.12 7.42 -9.98
C MET A 150 -1.53 6.92 -9.69
N LEU A 151 -2.56 7.77 -9.79
CA LEU A 151 -3.96 7.35 -9.64
C LEU A 151 -4.33 6.28 -10.66
N VAL A 152 -3.94 6.48 -11.93
CA VAL A 152 -4.18 5.50 -13.00
C VAL A 152 -3.49 4.17 -12.70
N VAL A 153 -2.22 4.20 -12.31
CA VAL A 153 -1.46 2.99 -11.96
C VAL A 153 -2.12 2.24 -10.81
N VAL A 154 -2.36 2.93 -9.69
CA VAL A 154 -2.88 2.31 -8.46
C VAL A 154 -4.28 1.75 -8.68
N THR A 155 -5.19 2.52 -9.29
CA THR A 155 -6.57 2.08 -9.47
C THR A 155 -6.69 0.96 -10.49
N THR A 156 -5.92 0.99 -11.59
CA THR A 156 -5.94 -0.07 -12.62
C THR A 156 -5.39 -1.39 -12.05
N ILE A 157 -4.24 -1.36 -11.41
CA ILE A 157 -3.65 -2.58 -10.83
C ILE A 157 -4.52 -3.12 -9.70
N SER A 158 -5.05 -2.26 -8.81
CA SER A 158 -5.95 -2.70 -7.74
C SER A 158 -7.23 -3.34 -8.28
N LEU A 159 -7.81 -2.81 -9.36
CA LEU A 159 -8.96 -3.40 -10.03
C LEU A 159 -8.65 -4.80 -10.58
N LEU A 160 -7.55 -4.94 -11.33
CA LEU A 160 -7.13 -6.22 -11.91
C LEU A 160 -6.86 -7.26 -10.83
N VAL A 161 -6.17 -6.87 -9.75
CA VAL A 161 -5.89 -7.75 -8.60
C VAL A 161 -7.17 -8.16 -7.89
N GLN A 162 -8.13 -7.24 -7.66
CA GLN A 162 -9.41 -7.60 -7.05
C GLN A 162 -10.21 -8.55 -7.93
N PHE A 163 -10.22 -8.33 -9.25
CA PHE A 163 -10.87 -9.22 -10.18
C PHE A 163 -10.24 -10.63 -10.18
N TYR A 164 -8.92 -10.72 -10.26
CA TYR A 164 -8.19 -12.00 -10.18
C TYR A 164 -8.43 -12.72 -8.85
N SER A 165 -8.50 -11.97 -7.75
CA SER A 165 -8.68 -12.51 -6.40
C SER A 165 -10.00 -13.25 -6.20
N GLN A 166 -11.03 -13.00 -7.03
CA GLN A 166 -12.28 -13.74 -6.95
C GLN A 166 -12.07 -15.24 -7.16
N GLY A 167 -11.34 -15.60 -8.21
CA GLY A 167 -11.05 -17.01 -8.47
C GLY A 167 -9.99 -17.57 -7.53
N TYR A 168 -8.92 -16.80 -7.26
CA TYR A 168 -7.81 -17.26 -6.44
C TYR A 168 -8.20 -17.57 -4.99
N MET A 169 -9.08 -16.76 -4.40
CA MET A 169 -9.49 -16.87 -3.00
C MET A 169 -10.82 -17.60 -2.81
N GLU A 170 -11.44 -18.16 -3.86
CA GLU A 170 -12.78 -18.78 -3.81
C GLU A 170 -12.96 -19.80 -2.70
N ASN A 171 -11.93 -20.60 -2.44
CA ASN A 171 -11.96 -21.68 -1.43
C ASN A 171 -11.35 -21.25 -0.08
N SER A 172 -11.02 -19.96 0.11
CA SER A 172 -10.35 -19.51 1.32
C SER A 172 -11.32 -19.07 2.40
N ALA A 173 -11.14 -19.58 3.61
CA ALA A 173 -11.82 -19.05 4.79
C ALA A 173 -11.44 -17.58 5.00
N GLY A 174 -12.43 -16.70 5.14
CA GLY A 174 -12.19 -15.26 5.32
C GLY A 174 -12.18 -14.45 4.02
N PHE A 175 -12.78 -14.96 2.94
CA PHE A 175 -12.90 -14.28 1.65
C PHE A 175 -13.33 -12.82 1.75
N ALA A 176 -14.41 -12.50 2.48
CA ALA A 176 -14.87 -11.12 2.68
C ALA A 176 -13.83 -10.26 3.42
N ARG A 177 -13.13 -10.84 4.41
CA ARG A 177 -12.04 -10.16 5.12
C ARG A 177 -10.88 -9.80 4.17
N PHE A 178 -10.57 -10.67 3.22
CA PHE A 178 -9.54 -10.41 2.23
C PHE A 178 -9.86 -9.19 1.35
N PHE A 179 -11.07 -9.12 0.80
CA PHE A 179 -11.51 -7.98 -0.01
C PHE A 179 -11.57 -6.68 0.77
N SER A 180 -11.96 -6.74 2.06
CA SER A 180 -11.92 -5.54 2.90
C SER A 180 -10.48 -5.02 3.09
N TYR A 181 -9.52 -5.92 3.35
CA TYR A 181 -8.11 -5.53 3.50
C TYR A 181 -7.50 -4.98 2.22
N LEU A 182 -7.85 -5.54 1.03
CA LEU A 182 -7.44 -4.99 -0.25
C LEU A 182 -7.98 -3.57 -0.46
N SER A 183 -9.23 -3.34 -0.10
CA SER A 183 -9.85 -2.01 -0.21
C SER A 183 -9.18 -1.00 0.74
N LEU A 184 -8.88 -1.39 1.99
CA LEU A 184 -8.15 -0.55 2.94
C LEU A 184 -6.75 -0.22 2.43
N PHE A 185 -6.05 -1.21 1.89
CA PHE A 185 -4.70 -1.03 1.35
C PHE A 185 -4.67 -0.07 0.16
N THR A 186 -5.64 -0.20 -0.76
CA THR A 186 -5.80 0.72 -1.88
C THR A 186 -6.12 2.13 -1.42
N PHE A 187 -7.04 2.31 -0.47
CA PHE A 187 -7.32 3.60 0.15
C PHE A 187 -6.05 4.24 0.74
N SER A 188 -5.27 3.46 1.49
CA SER A 188 -4.06 3.94 2.14
C SER A 188 -3.02 4.45 1.13
N MET A 189 -2.87 3.75 0.00
CA MET A 189 -1.98 4.20 -1.07
C MET A 189 -2.49 5.46 -1.77
N LEU A 190 -3.80 5.52 -2.06
CA LEU A 190 -4.41 6.70 -2.65
C LEU A 190 -4.29 7.92 -1.72
N LEU A 191 -4.33 7.73 -0.41
CA LEU A 191 -4.12 8.81 0.56
C LEU A 191 -2.71 9.42 0.44
N ILE A 192 -1.68 8.59 0.20
CA ILE A 192 -0.32 9.07 -0.09
C ILE A 192 -0.30 9.89 -1.40
N VAL A 193 -0.98 9.38 -2.44
CA VAL A 193 -0.98 10.03 -3.77
C VAL A 193 -1.67 11.39 -3.75
N PHE A 194 -2.78 11.52 -3.02
CA PHE A 194 -3.52 12.78 -2.90
C PHE A 194 -2.92 13.78 -1.91
N ALA A 195 -1.96 13.38 -1.09
CA ALA A 195 -1.44 14.21 -0.01
C ALA A 195 -0.79 15.50 -0.52
N ALA A 196 -1.24 16.64 -0.02
CA ALA A 196 -0.66 17.96 -0.27
C ALA A 196 0.44 18.34 0.73
N ASN A 197 0.60 17.58 1.81
CA ASN A 197 1.55 17.88 2.88
C ASN A 197 2.13 16.61 3.52
N PHE A 198 3.23 16.79 4.26
CA PHE A 198 3.93 15.70 4.94
C PHE A 198 3.08 15.00 6.01
N LEU A 199 2.14 15.70 6.66
CA LEU A 199 1.27 15.10 7.68
C LEU A 199 0.36 14.04 7.05
N VAL A 200 -0.31 14.38 5.95
CA VAL A 200 -1.21 13.47 5.24
C VAL A 200 -0.44 12.30 4.61
N ILE A 201 0.75 12.58 4.01
CA ILE A 201 1.62 11.48 3.53
C ILE A 201 1.95 10.53 4.66
N PHE A 202 2.35 11.03 5.83
CA PHE A 202 2.74 10.19 6.95
C PHE A 202 1.57 9.33 7.46
N VAL A 203 0.37 9.88 7.56
CA VAL A 203 -0.83 9.09 7.91
C VAL A 203 -1.08 7.97 6.89
N GLY A 204 -1.07 8.28 5.60
CA GLY A 204 -1.21 7.28 4.54
C GLY A 204 -0.09 6.23 4.58
N TRP A 205 1.14 6.67 4.85
CA TRP A 205 2.35 5.84 4.98
C TRP A 205 2.23 4.77 6.06
N GLU A 206 1.72 5.17 7.22
CA GLU A 206 1.46 4.29 8.34
C GLU A 206 0.31 3.31 8.05
N MET A 207 -0.75 3.80 7.41
CA MET A 207 -1.89 2.97 7.04
C MET A 207 -1.52 1.91 5.99
N VAL A 208 -0.64 2.23 5.03
CA VAL A 208 -0.08 1.24 4.09
C VAL A 208 0.73 0.18 4.83
N GLY A 209 1.52 0.58 5.84
CA GLY A 209 2.26 -0.36 6.69
C GLY A 209 1.33 -1.31 7.45
N LEU A 210 0.28 -0.77 8.07
CA LEU A 210 -0.71 -1.57 8.80
C LEU A 210 -1.50 -2.52 7.89
N SER A 211 -1.99 -2.01 6.78
CA SER A 211 -2.79 -2.83 5.85
C SER A 211 -1.96 -3.93 5.19
N SER A 212 -0.67 -3.67 4.90
CA SER A 212 0.26 -4.70 4.41
C SER A 212 0.52 -5.79 5.46
N TYR A 213 0.66 -5.42 6.74
CA TYR A 213 0.77 -6.38 7.84
C TYR A 213 -0.43 -7.34 7.88
N LEU A 214 -1.66 -6.79 7.76
CA LEU A 214 -2.90 -7.57 7.75
C LEU A 214 -3.00 -8.51 6.53
N LEU A 215 -2.49 -8.07 5.38
CA LEU A 215 -2.52 -8.83 4.14
C LEU A 215 -1.43 -9.92 4.08
N ILE A 216 -0.19 -9.61 4.49
CA ILE A 216 0.91 -10.59 4.54
C ILE A 216 0.57 -11.69 5.56
N GLY A 217 0.05 -11.29 6.74
CA GLY A 217 -0.38 -12.20 7.79
C GLY A 217 -1.78 -12.80 7.58
N PHE A 218 -2.34 -12.76 6.38
CA PHE A 218 -3.71 -13.22 6.14
C PHE A 218 -3.93 -14.69 6.56
N TRP A 219 -2.95 -15.54 6.32
CA TRP A 219 -2.95 -16.96 6.69
C TRP A 219 -2.27 -17.24 8.03
N ILE A 220 -2.40 -16.34 9.00
CA ILE A 220 -1.76 -16.43 10.32
C ILE A 220 -2.05 -17.76 11.07
N ASN A 221 -3.24 -18.35 10.83
CA ASN A 221 -3.68 -19.59 11.46
C ASN A 221 -3.27 -20.85 10.68
N LYS A 222 -2.66 -20.71 9.49
CA LYS A 222 -2.22 -21.83 8.69
C LYS A 222 -0.99 -22.47 9.35
N ARG A 223 -1.18 -23.61 9.99
CA ARG A 223 -0.10 -24.40 10.58
C ARG A 223 0.52 -25.30 9.49
N GLU A 224 1.22 -24.72 8.55
CA GLU A 224 2.10 -25.54 7.69
C GLU A 224 3.35 -25.92 8.49
N LYS A 225 3.87 -27.14 8.27
CA LYS A 225 5.15 -27.54 8.84
C LYS A 225 6.20 -26.50 8.42
N PRO A 226 7.07 -26.04 9.34
CA PRO A 226 8.12 -25.11 8.98
C PRO A 226 8.91 -25.69 7.82
N VAL A 227 8.90 -25.01 6.67
CA VAL A 227 9.82 -25.34 5.59
C VAL A 227 11.14 -24.67 5.95
N GLU A 228 12.22 -25.44 5.87
CA GLU A 228 13.57 -24.91 6.05
C GLU A 228 13.72 -23.65 5.18
N ASP A 229 14.18 -22.53 5.75
CA ASP A 229 14.35 -21.22 5.11
C ASP A 229 13.10 -20.37 4.84
N ARG A 230 11.91 -20.73 5.34
CA ARG A 230 10.71 -19.90 5.21
C ARG A 230 10.14 -19.50 6.57
N PRO A 231 9.96 -18.20 6.85
CA PRO A 231 9.26 -17.77 8.06
C PRO A 231 7.77 -18.11 7.97
N GLN A 232 7.15 -18.34 9.11
CA GLN A 232 5.69 -18.45 9.15
C GLN A 232 5.03 -17.10 8.75
N PRO A 233 3.81 -17.08 8.18
CA PRO A 233 3.13 -15.86 7.76
C PRO A 233 3.03 -14.77 8.84
N ALA A 234 2.81 -15.18 10.10
CA ALA A 234 2.79 -14.28 11.25
C ALA A 234 4.14 -13.58 11.48
N MET A 235 5.24 -14.33 11.40
CA MET A 235 6.59 -13.78 11.57
C MET A 235 6.99 -12.89 10.39
N ALA A 236 6.62 -13.29 9.16
CA ALA A 236 6.86 -12.50 7.96
C ALA A 236 6.13 -11.15 8.02
N ALA A 237 4.87 -11.15 8.44
CA ALA A 237 4.07 -9.93 8.64
C ALA A 237 4.69 -9.02 9.72
N MET A 238 5.09 -9.59 10.86
CA MET A 238 5.74 -8.84 11.95
C MET A 238 7.07 -8.26 11.49
N GLN A 239 7.89 -9.04 10.79
CA GLN A 239 9.17 -8.57 10.25
C GLN A 239 8.97 -7.41 9.28
N ALA A 240 8.01 -7.53 8.33
CA ALA A 240 7.69 -6.46 7.40
C ALA A 240 7.28 -5.19 8.13
N PHE A 241 6.44 -5.30 9.15
CA PHE A 241 5.99 -4.16 9.94
C PHE A 241 7.14 -3.48 10.71
N ILE A 242 7.94 -4.25 11.47
CA ILE A 242 9.03 -3.71 12.30
C ILE A 242 10.12 -3.07 11.45
N VAL A 243 10.57 -3.74 10.39
CA VAL A 243 11.64 -3.22 9.52
C VAL A 243 11.23 -1.91 8.87
N ASN A 244 9.97 -1.80 8.41
CA ASN A 244 9.46 -0.55 7.88
C ASN A 244 9.43 0.55 8.95
N ARG A 245 9.07 0.23 10.20
CA ARG A 245 9.08 1.20 11.32
C ARG A 245 10.45 1.80 11.58
N ILE A 246 11.53 1.04 11.40
CA ILE A 246 12.89 1.58 11.53
C ILE A 246 13.12 2.71 10.51
N GLY A 247 12.69 2.51 9.26
CA GLY A 247 12.74 3.56 8.23
C GLY A 247 11.84 4.76 8.57
N ASP A 248 10.65 4.49 9.10
CA ASP A 248 9.65 5.49 9.44
C ASP A 248 10.11 6.41 10.59
N VAL A 249 10.94 5.93 11.53
CA VAL A 249 11.58 6.77 12.57
C VAL A 249 12.46 7.85 11.93
N GLY A 250 13.30 7.49 10.96
CA GLY A 250 14.10 8.47 10.23
C GLY A 250 13.22 9.48 9.49
N PHE A 251 12.16 8.98 8.83
CA PHE A 251 11.20 9.82 8.12
C PHE A 251 10.55 10.89 9.01
N VAL A 252 10.06 10.49 10.20
CA VAL A 252 9.46 11.41 11.16
C VAL A 252 10.47 12.47 11.63
N ILE A 253 11.71 12.06 11.97
CA ILE A 253 12.74 13.00 12.41
C ILE A 253 13.03 14.01 11.30
N GLY A 254 13.15 13.57 10.05
CA GLY A 254 13.34 14.46 8.89
C GLY A 254 12.20 15.48 8.75
N ILE A 255 10.95 15.03 8.82
CA ILE A 255 9.76 15.89 8.78
C ILE A 255 9.78 16.90 9.94
N MET A 256 10.14 16.48 11.16
CA MET A 256 10.19 17.36 12.32
C MET A 256 11.28 18.44 12.20
N ILE A 257 12.44 18.12 11.61
CA ILE A 257 13.49 19.11 11.34
C ILE A 257 12.98 20.15 10.34
N LEU A 258 12.30 19.72 9.26
CA LEU A 258 11.69 20.64 8.30
C LEU A 258 10.66 21.52 8.97
N PHE A 259 9.74 20.96 9.73
CA PHE A 259 8.70 21.69 10.45
C PHE A 259 9.28 22.70 11.47
N TRP A 260 10.30 22.30 12.23
CA TRP A 260 10.93 23.18 13.22
C TRP A 260 11.50 24.45 12.61
N LYS A 261 12.00 24.38 11.37
CA LYS A 261 12.59 25.53 10.68
C LYS A 261 11.57 26.33 9.87
N THR A 262 10.58 25.68 9.27
CA THR A 262 9.65 26.32 8.33
C THR A 262 8.27 26.59 8.93
N ASN A 263 7.94 25.92 10.04
CA ASN A 263 6.63 25.97 10.71
C ASN A 263 5.46 25.58 9.78
N THR A 264 5.72 24.73 8.75
CA THR A 264 4.70 24.24 7.82
C THR A 264 5.02 22.83 7.37
N PHE A 265 3.97 22.06 7.03
CA PHE A 265 4.09 20.75 6.40
C PHE A 265 3.74 20.78 4.89
N ASP A 266 3.20 21.89 4.41
CA ASP A 266 2.63 22.00 3.08
C ASP A 266 3.72 22.04 1.99
N PHE A 267 3.60 21.18 0.97
CA PHE A 267 4.61 21.05 -0.09
C PHE A 267 4.73 22.30 -0.96
N ALA A 268 3.62 22.95 -1.28
CA ALA A 268 3.64 24.14 -2.10
C ALA A 268 4.36 25.31 -1.38
N THR A 269 4.12 25.43 -0.07
CA THR A 269 4.79 26.43 0.77
C THR A 269 6.26 26.10 0.95
N LEU A 270 6.60 24.82 1.24
CA LEU A 270 7.99 24.39 1.43
C LEU A 270 8.84 24.56 0.16
N GLY A 271 8.30 24.20 -1.00
CA GLY A 271 8.98 24.37 -2.30
C GLY A 271 8.93 25.80 -2.87
N GLY A 272 8.14 26.69 -2.26
CA GLY A 272 7.94 28.05 -2.72
C GLY A 272 9.08 29.01 -2.33
N SER A 273 9.03 30.21 -2.91
CA SER A 273 9.96 31.32 -2.62
C SER A 273 9.56 32.17 -1.40
N SER A 274 8.56 31.75 -0.64
CA SER A 274 8.10 32.43 0.58
C SER A 274 9.13 32.38 1.70
N SER A 275 8.96 33.20 2.72
CA SER A 275 9.82 33.17 3.93
C SER A 275 9.76 31.85 4.70
N GLN A 276 8.71 31.06 4.48
CA GLN A 276 8.53 29.73 5.02
C GLN A 276 9.04 28.62 4.08
N GLY A 277 9.50 28.95 2.87
CA GLY A 277 10.13 28.01 1.95
C GLY A 277 11.49 27.54 2.48
N VAL A 278 11.88 26.33 2.09
CA VAL A 278 13.14 25.72 2.56
C VAL A 278 14.36 26.54 2.20
N HIS A 279 14.37 27.25 1.07
CA HIS A 279 15.46 28.13 0.67
C HIS A 279 15.70 29.28 1.67
N ALA A 280 14.64 29.91 2.14
CA ALA A 280 14.74 31.02 3.10
C ALA A 280 14.99 30.50 4.53
N ALA A 281 14.28 29.47 4.95
CA ALA A 281 14.34 28.93 6.30
C ALA A 281 15.69 28.27 6.63
N PHE A 282 16.37 27.70 5.63
CA PHE A 282 17.68 27.06 5.76
C PHE A 282 18.82 27.90 5.17
N ALA A 283 18.59 29.18 4.87
CA ALA A 283 19.64 30.09 4.42
C ALA A 283 20.78 30.13 5.46
N GLY A 284 21.98 29.75 5.01
CA GLY A 284 23.15 29.63 5.89
C GLY A 284 23.33 28.28 6.62
N ASN A 285 22.40 27.32 6.49
CA ASN A 285 22.55 25.98 7.04
C ASN A 285 22.00 24.88 6.10
N THR A 286 22.52 24.84 4.89
CA THR A 286 22.16 23.84 3.88
C THR A 286 22.47 22.41 4.32
N THR A 287 23.51 22.23 5.14
CA THR A 287 23.85 20.90 5.69
C THR A 287 22.71 20.31 6.51
N LEU A 288 22.03 21.13 7.33
CA LEU A 288 20.88 20.66 8.09
C LEU A 288 19.72 20.26 7.19
N LEU A 289 19.47 20.99 6.08
CA LEU A 289 18.47 20.62 5.10
C LEU A 289 18.84 19.30 4.41
N THR A 290 20.10 19.11 4.02
CA THR A 290 20.58 17.85 3.44
C THR A 290 20.36 16.67 4.40
N ILE A 291 20.71 16.84 5.69
CA ILE A 291 20.44 15.82 6.72
C ILE A 291 18.94 15.53 6.83
N ALA A 292 18.10 16.57 6.86
CA ALA A 292 16.65 16.38 6.93
C ALA A 292 16.10 15.61 5.71
N MET A 293 16.58 15.91 4.50
CA MET A 293 16.15 15.20 3.29
C MET A 293 16.66 13.75 3.23
N ILE A 294 17.87 13.47 3.70
CA ILE A 294 18.37 12.09 3.86
C ILE A 294 17.53 11.31 4.89
N LEU A 295 17.13 11.94 5.98
CA LEU A 295 16.24 11.33 6.97
C LEU A 295 14.82 11.09 6.40
N VAL A 296 14.29 12.01 5.61
CA VAL A 296 13.06 11.78 4.84
C VAL A 296 13.21 10.57 3.92
N PHE A 297 14.35 10.43 3.24
CA PHE A 297 14.64 9.28 2.39
C PHE A 297 14.71 7.95 3.15
N CYS A 298 15.01 7.93 4.46
CA CYS A 298 14.97 6.71 5.27
C CYS A 298 13.59 6.03 5.22
N GLY A 299 12.49 6.79 5.19
CA GLY A 299 11.16 6.23 4.96
C GLY A 299 11.05 5.49 3.64
N ALA A 300 11.59 6.05 2.56
CA ALA A 300 11.63 5.39 1.26
C ALA A 300 12.51 4.13 1.28
N ILE A 301 13.66 4.15 1.98
CA ILE A 301 14.51 2.97 2.18
C ILE A 301 13.70 1.82 2.80
N GLY A 302 12.90 2.10 3.82
CA GLY A 302 12.03 1.11 4.46
C GLY A 302 10.99 0.54 3.51
N LYS A 303 10.07 1.37 3.00
CA LYS A 303 8.92 0.93 2.18
C LYS A 303 9.34 0.35 0.83
N SER A 304 10.36 0.92 0.20
CA SER A 304 10.86 0.43 -1.10
C SER A 304 11.96 -0.63 -0.95
N ALA A 305 12.13 -1.20 0.24
CA ALA A 305 13.06 -2.29 0.51
C ALA A 305 14.48 -2.04 -0.05
N GLN A 306 15.02 -0.84 0.19
CA GLN A 306 16.39 -0.52 -0.18
C GLN A 306 17.37 -0.99 0.91
N VAL A 307 18.61 -1.23 0.53
CA VAL A 307 19.68 -1.57 1.48
C VAL A 307 19.82 -0.44 2.52
N PRO A 308 19.89 -0.77 3.83
CA PRO A 308 19.97 -2.10 4.46
C PRO A 308 18.63 -2.72 4.89
N LEU A 309 17.49 -2.13 4.57
CA LEU A 309 16.15 -2.54 5.05
C LEU A 309 15.38 -3.46 4.08
N GLN A 310 16.06 -4.14 3.15
CA GLN A 310 15.44 -4.96 2.09
C GLN A 310 14.90 -6.32 2.55
N ILE A 311 15.26 -6.79 3.74
CA ILE A 311 15.05 -8.17 4.19
C ILE A 311 13.60 -8.61 4.33
N TRP A 312 12.67 -7.67 4.51
CA TRP A 312 11.25 -7.98 4.72
C TRP A 312 10.51 -8.36 3.43
N LEU A 313 10.94 -7.80 2.28
CA LEU A 313 10.19 -7.92 1.03
C LEU A 313 10.16 -9.36 0.48
N PRO A 314 11.28 -10.12 0.43
CA PRO A 314 11.26 -11.54 0.03
C PRO A 314 10.45 -12.42 0.99
N ASN A 315 10.43 -12.10 2.28
CA ASN A 315 9.66 -12.85 3.28
C ASN A 315 8.16 -12.52 3.24
N ALA A 316 7.78 -11.36 2.71
CA ALA A 316 6.37 -11.01 2.45
C ALA A 316 5.68 -11.94 1.43
N MET A 317 6.44 -12.81 0.72
CA MET A 317 5.91 -13.81 -0.21
C MET A 317 5.07 -14.91 0.46
N GLU A 318 5.08 -15.01 1.79
CA GLU A 318 4.23 -15.94 2.56
C GLU A 318 2.74 -15.51 2.55
N GLY A 319 2.44 -14.31 2.13
CA GLY A 319 1.07 -13.84 1.88
C GLY A 319 0.45 -14.41 0.59
N PRO A 320 -0.88 -14.23 0.41
CA PRO A 320 -1.57 -14.61 -0.83
C PRO A 320 -0.95 -13.94 -2.07
N THR A 321 -0.86 -14.67 -3.19
CA THR A 321 -0.21 -14.15 -4.42
C THR A 321 -0.80 -12.83 -4.94
N PRO A 322 -2.13 -12.60 -4.93
CA PRO A 322 -2.69 -11.31 -5.32
C PRO A 322 -2.18 -10.13 -4.47
N VAL A 323 -1.93 -10.39 -3.18
CA VAL A 323 -1.32 -9.39 -2.27
C VAL A 323 0.10 -9.07 -2.70
N SER A 324 0.89 -10.11 -3.03
CA SER A 324 2.26 -9.93 -3.52
C SER A 324 2.26 -9.10 -4.81
N ALA A 325 1.37 -9.40 -5.76
CA ALA A 325 1.23 -8.60 -6.98
C ALA A 325 0.96 -7.12 -6.67
N LEU A 326 0.04 -6.82 -5.75
CA LEU A 326 -0.33 -5.45 -5.41
C LEU A 326 0.80 -4.70 -4.68
N ILE A 327 1.42 -5.32 -3.67
CA ILE A 327 2.53 -4.72 -2.89
C ILE A 327 3.71 -4.39 -3.79
N HIS A 328 4.10 -5.31 -4.69
CA HIS A 328 5.33 -5.22 -5.48
C HIS A 328 5.19 -4.39 -6.75
N ALA A 329 3.96 -4.23 -7.28
CA ALA A 329 3.76 -3.54 -8.55
C ALA A 329 3.49 -2.03 -8.37
N ALA A 330 2.41 -1.67 -7.68
CA ALA A 330 1.83 -0.33 -7.82
C ALA A 330 1.66 0.43 -6.49
N THR A 331 1.93 -0.21 -5.34
CA THR A 331 1.51 0.38 -4.07
C THR A 331 2.66 0.56 -3.09
N MET A 332 2.82 -0.30 -2.09
CA MET A 332 3.71 -0.06 -0.96
C MET A 332 5.14 0.28 -1.36
N VAL A 333 5.73 -0.52 -2.25
CA VAL A 333 7.13 -0.31 -2.67
C VAL A 333 7.28 0.89 -3.62
N ALA A 334 6.23 1.22 -4.36
CA ALA A 334 6.18 2.40 -5.23
C ALA A 334 6.03 3.71 -4.42
N ALA A 335 5.47 3.64 -3.20
CA ALA A 335 5.26 4.81 -2.35
C ALA A 335 6.56 5.56 -2.04
N GLY A 336 7.69 4.85 -1.82
CA GLY A 336 8.98 5.49 -1.58
C GLY A 336 9.50 6.25 -2.79
N VAL A 337 9.41 5.67 -3.99
CA VAL A 337 9.80 6.33 -5.25
C VAL A 337 8.91 7.57 -5.49
N TYR A 338 7.60 7.42 -5.30
CA TYR A 338 6.64 8.52 -5.42
C TYR A 338 6.92 9.65 -4.42
N MET A 339 7.24 9.32 -3.18
CA MET A 339 7.55 10.32 -2.14
C MET A 339 8.79 11.13 -2.51
N VAL A 340 9.87 10.50 -2.99
CA VAL A 340 11.06 11.21 -3.46
C VAL A 340 10.74 12.07 -4.69
N ALA A 341 9.93 11.55 -5.62
CA ALA A 341 9.47 12.32 -6.78
C ALA A 341 8.59 13.52 -6.37
N ARG A 342 7.69 13.35 -5.40
CA ARG A 342 6.81 14.41 -4.87
C ARG A 342 7.61 15.51 -4.16
N THR A 343 8.64 15.13 -3.44
CA THR A 343 9.51 16.05 -2.69
C THR A 343 10.78 16.45 -3.46
N PHE A 344 10.85 16.15 -4.76
CA PHE A 344 12.00 16.45 -5.62
C PHE A 344 12.46 17.92 -5.54
N PRO A 345 11.58 18.94 -5.51
CA PRO A 345 12.00 20.33 -5.32
C PRO A 345 12.71 20.60 -3.99
N LEU A 346 12.33 19.89 -2.92
CA LEU A 346 12.96 20.00 -1.61
C LEU A 346 14.36 19.38 -1.61
N PHE A 347 14.51 18.23 -2.30
CA PHE A 347 15.81 17.61 -2.52
C PHE A 347 16.73 18.54 -3.34
N LEU A 348 16.22 19.23 -4.38
CA LEU A 348 16.99 20.21 -5.13
C LEU A 348 17.49 21.34 -4.25
N ALA A 349 16.65 21.86 -3.37
CA ALA A 349 17.02 22.89 -2.42
C ALA A 349 18.11 22.47 -1.43
N SER A 350 18.23 21.16 -1.14
CA SER A 350 19.26 20.62 -0.25
C SER A 350 20.63 20.43 -0.93
N GLY A 351 20.70 20.58 -2.25
CA GLY A 351 21.92 20.40 -3.05
C GLY A 351 22.13 18.97 -3.54
N ALA A 352 23.23 18.75 -4.27
CA ALA A 352 23.50 17.49 -4.96
C ALA A 352 23.71 16.30 -3.99
N THR A 353 24.27 16.53 -2.80
CA THR A 353 24.65 15.46 -1.88
C THR A 353 23.49 14.54 -1.46
N ALA A 354 22.28 15.09 -1.25
CA ALA A 354 21.11 14.26 -0.92
C ALA A 354 20.74 13.33 -2.09
N PHE A 355 20.80 13.83 -3.33
CA PHE A 355 20.55 13.02 -4.52
C PHE A 355 21.66 11.99 -4.78
N GLU A 356 22.92 12.33 -4.50
CA GLU A 356 24.03 11.38 -4.56
C GLU A 356 23.79 10.20 -3.61
N VAL A 357 23.34 10.45 -2.38
CA VAL A 357 22.98 9.40 -1.42
C VAL A 357 21.84 8.53 -1.98
N VAL A 358 20.80 9.12 -2.56
CA VAL A 358 19.71 8.39 -3.20
C VAL A 358 20.25 7.50 -4.34
N ALA A 359 21.10 8.04 -5.21
CA ALA A 359 21.70 7.30 -6.34
C ALA A 359 22.58 6.15 -5.85
N TRP A 360 23.45 6.37 -4.86
CA TRP A 360 24.33 5.34 -4.33
C TRP A 360 23.57 4.20 -3.66
N ILE A 361 22.60 4.51 -2.82
CA ILE A 361 21.76 3.49 -2.16
C ILE A 361 20.99 2.71 -3.22
N GLY A 362 20.43 3.39 -4.23
CA GLY A 362 19.75 2.73 -5.35
C GLY A 362 20.68 1.80 -6.13
N THR A 363 21.90 2.24 -6.44
CA THR A 363 22.89 1.44 -7.21
C THR A 363 23.33 0.19 -6.42
N ILE A 364 23.68 0.36 -5.16
CA ILE A 364 24.06 -0.76 -4.28
C ILE A 364 22.90 -1.76 -4.18
N THR A 365 21.68 -1.28 -4.00
CA THR A 365 20.48 -2.12 -3.89
C THR A 365 20.22 -2.87 -5.18
N ALA A 366 20.30 -2.18 -6.34
CA ALA A 366 20.05 -2.79 -7.64
C ALA A 366 21.00 -3.95 -7.91
N LEU A 367 22.30 -3.74 -7.67
CA LEU A 367 23.32 -4.77 -7.85
C LEU A 367 23.16 -5.92 -6.86
N TYR A 368 23.06 -5.60 -5.57
CA TYR A 368 22.91 -6.59 -4.50
C TYR A 368 21.70 -7.51 -4.76
N ALA A 369 20.53 -6.92 -5.01
CA ALA A 369 19.30 -7.68 -5.20
C ALA A 369 19.34 -8.54 -6.47
N ALA A 370 19.96 -8.06 -7.57
CA ALA A 370 20.13 -8.85 -8.78
C ALA A 370 21.02 -10.08 -8.54
N LEU A 371 22.13 -9.92 -7.81
CA LEU A 371 23.02 -11.05 -7.47
C LEU A 371 22.32 -12.07 -6.57
N VAL A 372 21.58 -11.62 -5.55
CA VAL A 372 20.83 -12.52 -4.66
C VAL A 372 19.70 -13.24 -5.41
N ALA A 373 19.05 -12.60 -6.37
CA ALA A 373 18.01 -13.21 -7.19
C ALA A 373 18.50 -14.47 -7.91
N LEU A 374 19.77 -14.50 -8.35
CA LEU A 374 20.37 -15.66 -9.03
C LEU A 374 20.50 -16.89 -8.14
N THR A 375 20.53 -16.71 -6.82
CA THR A 375 20.71 -17.80 -5.85
C THR A 375 19.38 -18.36 -5.32
N GLN A 376 18.25 -17.73 -5.69
CA GLN A 376 16.94 -18.14 -5.19
C GLN A 376 16.39 -19.33 -6.00
N THR A 377 15.84 -20.30 -5.28
CA THR A 377 15.16 -21.47 -5.85
C THR A 377 13.64 -21.30 -5.95
N ASP A 378 13.08 -20.36 -5.19
CA ASP A 378 11.65 -20.07 -5.18
C ASP A 378 11.32 -18.95 -6.18
N PHE A 379 10.43 -19.24 -7.13
CA PHE A 379 10.03 -18.30 -8.17
C PHE A 379 9.50 -16.96 -7.62
N LYS A 380 8.68 -17.00 -6.56
CA LYS A 380 8.17 -15.77 -5.93
C LYS A 380 9.30 -14.94 -5.31
N ARG A 381 10.30 -15.59 -4.69
CA ARG A 381 11.47 -14.88 -4.14
C ARG A 381 12.35 -14.28 -5.23
N VAL A 382 12.52 -14.97 -6.36
CA VAL A 382 13.20 -14.38 -7.54
C VAL A 382 12.49 -13.10 -7.98
N LEU A 383 11.15 -13.14 -8.09
CA LEU A 383 10.36 -11.95 -8.46
C LEU A 383 10.45 -10.85 -7.40
N ALA A 384 10.53 -11.19 -6.11
CA ALA A 384 10.69 -10.22 -5.04
C ALA A 384 12.04 -9.49 -5.12
N TYR A 385 13.15 -10.21 -5.24
CA TYR A 385 14.48 -9.61 -5.41
C TYR A 385 14.60 -8.84 -6.71
N SER A 386 13.98 -9.31 -7.79
CA SER A 386 13.86 -8.55 -9.02
C SER A 386 13.12 -7.22 -8.81
N THR A 387 12.08 -7.18 -7.96
CA THR A 387 11.40 -5.92 -7.59
C THR A 387 12.35 -4.99 -6.83
N VAL A 388 13.08 -5.49 -5.83
CA VAL A 388 14.08 -4.70 -5.07
C VAL A 388 15.09 -4.07 -6.02
N SER A 389 15.61 -4.85 -6.98
CA SER A 389 16.56 -4.38 -7.99
C SER A 389 15.97 -3.28 -8.87
N GLN A 390 14.74 -3.45 -9.36
CA GLN A 390 14.09 -2.45 -10.22
C GLN A 390 13.78 -1.14 -9.46
N LEU A 391 13.41 -1.23 -8.20
CA LEU A 391 13.26 -0.03 -7.35
C LEU A 391 14.60 0.69 -7.17
N GLY A 392 15.69 -0.06 -7.02
CA GLY A 392 17.04 0.52 -7.02
C GLY A 392 17.31 1.33 -8.29
N TYR A 393 16.98 0.82 -9.48
CA TYR A 393 17.10 1.57 -10.74
C TYR A 393 16.24 2.84 -10.75
N MET A 394 15.04 2.81 -10.19
CA MET A 394 14.19 4.01 -10.11
C MET A 394 14.85 5.09 -9.23
N PHE A 395 15.43 4.70 -8.09
CA PHE A 395 16.18 5.65 -7.24
C PHE A 395 17.46 6.15 -7.90
N VAL A 396 18.17 5.31 -8.67
CA VAL A 396 19.30 5.78 -9.49
C VAL A 396 18.82 6.84 -10.48
N GLY A 397 17.70 6.60 -11.16
CA GLY A 397 17.14 7.56 -12.12
C GLY A 397 16.77 8.90 -11.46
N LEU A 398 16.15 8.87 -10.27
CA LEU A 398 15.83 10.08 -9.52
C LEU A 398 17.09 10.79 -9.01
N GLY A 399 18.06 10.04 -8.48
CA GLY A 399 19.28 10.58 -7.91
C GLY A 399 20.19 11.22 -8.98
N ILE A 400 20.38 10.56 -10.13
CA ILE A 400 21.17 11.09 -11.23
C ILE A 400 20.49 12.32 -11.86
N ALA A 401 19.17 12.29 -12.04
CA ALA A 401 18.44 13.44 -12.54
C ALA A 401 18.62 14.66 -11.64
N GLY A 402 18.52 14.48 -10.31
CA GLY A 402 18.66 15.58 -9.36
C GLY A 402 20.09 16.10 -9.20
N ALA A 403 21.09 15.21 -9.22
CA ALA A 403 22.49 15.58 -9.02
C ALA A 403 23.17 16.04 -10.32
N GLY A 404 22.78 15.48 -11.49
CA GLY A 404 23.42 15.71 -12.76
C GLY A 404 22.69 16.71 -13.66
N ASP A 405 21.44 16.43 -13.98
CA ASP A 405 20.58 17.28 -14.82
C ASP A 405 19.21 17.49 -14.21
N PRO A 406 19.04 18.53 -13.39
CA PRO A 406 17.76 18.82 -12.74
C PRO A 406 16.60 19.08 -13.70
N SER A 407 16.87 19.38 -14.98
CA SER A 407 15.81 19.61 -15.98
C SER A 407 15.03 18.34 -16.31
N LEU A 408 15.60 17.15 -16.09
CA LEU A 408 14.93 15.87 -16.22
C LEU A 408 13.85 15.65 -15.14
N GLY A 409 13.98 16.35 -14.00
CA GLY A 409 13.05 16.23 -12.87
C GLY A 409 12.90 14.80 -12.37
N ALA A 410 11.71 14.47 -11.91
CA ALA A 410 11.37 13.12 -11.45
C ALA A 410 11.03 12.14 -12.61
N GLY A 411 11.09 12.59 -13.87
CA GLY A 411 10.65 11.84 -15.06
C GLY A 411 11.24 10.44 -15.18
N PRO A 412 12.58 10.25 -15.13
CA PRO A 412 13.20 8.95 -15.34
C PRO A 412 12.73 7.88 -14.35
N GLY A 413 12.70 8.22 -13.05
CA GLY A 413 12.24 7.29 -12.02
C GLY A 413 10.75 6.97 -12.13
N MET A 414 9.92 7.97 -12.39
CA MET A 414 8.47 7.82 -12.50
C MET A 414 8.04 7.08 -13.77
N PHE A 415 8.72 7.32 -14.90
CA PHE A 415 8.45 6.58 -16.13
C PHE A 415 8.75 5.08 -15.96
N HIS A 416 9.88 4.76 -15.33
CA HIS A 416 10.21 3.37 -15.03
C HIS A 416 9.23 2.75 -14.03
N LEU A 417 8.78 3.51 -13.02
CA LEU A 417 7.75 3.05 -12.07
C LEU A 417 6.45 2.70 -12.80
N PHE A 418 6.01 3.56 -13.73
CA PHE A 418 4.79 3.32 -14.50
C PHE A 418 4.86 2.00 -15.28
N THR A 419 5.91 1.80 -16.05
CA THR A 419 6.09 0.56 -16.84
C THR A 419 6.26 -0.66 -15.94
N HIS A 420 7.07 -0.55 -14.86
CA HIS A 420 7.29 -1.62 -13.90
C HIS A 420 5.99 -2.09 -13.25
N ALA A 421 5.09 -1.19 -12.89
CA ALA A 421 3.84 -1.54 -12.23
C ALA A 421 3.03 -2.54 -13.06
N PHE A 422 2.90 -2.33 -14.38
CA PHE A 422 2.14 -3.22 -15.25
C PHE A 422 2.83 -4.56 -15.46
N PHE A 423 4.10 -4.58 -15.85
CA PHE A 423 4.74 -5.87 -16.13
C PHE A 423 4.96 -6.69 -14.84
N LYS A 424 5.18 -6.04 -13.71
CA LYS A 424 5.39 -6.76 -12.44
C LYS A 424 4.09 -7.35 -11.91
N ALA A 425 2.97 -6.63 -12.01
CA ALA A 425 1.66 -7.17 -11.65
C ALA A 425 1.30 -8.40 -12.50
N LEU A 426 1.67 -8.39 -13.79
CA LEU A 426 1.45 -9.51 -14.69
C LEU A 426 2.33 -10.73 -14.34
N LEU A 427 3.59 -10.51 -13.94
CA LEU A 427 4.53 -11.58 -13.61
C LEU A 427 4.17 -12.32 -12.32
N PHE A 428 3.60 -11.62 -11.32
CA PHE A 428 3.07 -12.23 -10.09
C PHE A 428 1.73 -12.90 -10.33
#